data_de1e54d07cce28144a3a785ab95df024
#
_entry.id   de1e54d07cce28144a3a785ab95df024
#
_cell.length_a   1.000
_cell.length_b   1.000
_cell.length_c   1.000
_cell.angle_alpha   90.00
_cell.angle_beta   90.00
_cell.angle_gamma   90.00
#
_symmetry.space_group_name_H-M   'P 1'
#
loop_
_entity.id
_entity.type
_entity.pdbx_description
1 polymer ?
#
loop_
_entity_poly.entity_id
_entity_poly.type
_entity_poly.pdbx_seq_one_letter_code
_entity_poly.pdbx_strand_id
1 'polypeptide(L)'
;MNESGPSTRLDMLRFARRVVEQQAVRQLALIDRWIAEEEQREAERRAARARRARAPDWLIQHGLSRANVDAVHAGDCWAAKRSGRCRPVTREQAVEALRQQVPACPHCRPDTGLGVLD
;
A
#
# COMPACT_ATOMS: atom_id res chain seq x y z
N MET A 1 35.61 52.26 -1.74
CA MET A 1 34.91 53.38 -1.83
C MET A 1 33.75 53.31 -2.74
N ASN A 2 32.70 53.33 -2.19
CA ASN A 2 31.59 53.11 -2.93
C ASN A 2 30.87 54.36 -3.24
N GLU A 3 30.87 54.67 -4.47
CA GLU A 3 30.23 55.83 -4.87
C GLU A 3 28.81 55.58 -5.14
N SER A 4 28.15 54.94 -4.29
CA SER A 4 26.78 54.70 -4.61
C SER A 4 26.05 56.02 -4.56
N GLY A 5 25.72 56.54 -5.67
CA GLY A 5 24.78 57.64 -5.78
C GLY A 5 23.41 57.20 -5.28
N PRO A 6 22.43 58.10 -5.28
CA PRO A 6 21.09 57.70 -4.89
C PRO A 6 20.58 56.58 -5.82
N SER A 7 19.92 55.60 -5.23
CA SER A 7 19.35 54.51 -6.00
C SER A 7 18.35 55.03 -6.99
N THR A 8 18.48 54.59 -8.22
CA THR A 8 17.53 54.94 -9.27
C THR A 8 16.29 54.07 -9.16
N ARG A 9 15.21 54.50 -9.80
CA ARG A 9 14.02 53.68 -9.89
C ARG A 9 14.34 52.34 -10.54
N LEU A 10 15.21 52.31 -11.52
CA LEU A 10 15.60 51.06 -12.19
C LEU A 10 16.29 50.11 -11.21
N ASP A 11 17.19 50.65 -10.37
CA ASP A 11 17.86 49.82 -9.36
C ASP A 11 16.87 49.23 -8.38
N MET A 12 15.90 50.02 -7.97
CA MET A 12 14.86 49.57 -7.04
C MET A 12 13.99 48.46 -7.69
N LEU A 13 13.64 48.62 -8.94
CA LEU A 13 12.88 47.62 -9.65
C LEU A 13 13.66 46.32 -9.83
N ARG A 14 14.94 46.43 -10.13
CA ARG A 14 15.80 45.24 -10.23
C ARG A 14 15.92 44.53 -8.90
N PHE A 15 16.04 45.27 -7.82
CA PHE A 15 16.07 44.67 -6.48
C PHE A 15 14.76 43.98 -6.16
N ALA A 16 13.64 44.62 -6.42
CA ALA A 16 12.32 44.01 -6.21
C ALA A 16 12.17 42.72 -6.99
N ARG A 17 12.65 42.69 -8.24
CA ARG A 17 12.60 41.52 -9.07
C ARG A 17 13.38 40.36 -8.43
N ARG A 18 14.57 40.63 -7.92
CA ARG A 18 15.38 39.59 -7.26
C ARG A 18 14.68 39.05 -6.02
N VAL A 19 14.05 39.90 -5.23
CA VAL A 19 13.31 39.48 -4.04
C VAL A 19 12.17 38.54 -4.43
N VAL A 20 11.41 38.93 -5.44
CA VAL A 20 10.28 38.12 -5.91
C VAL A 20 10.77 36.77 -6.46
N GLU A 21 11.86 36.76 -7.21
CA GLU A 21 12.44 35.54 -7.72
C GLU A 21 12.86 34.58 -6.59
N GLN A 22 13.50 35.14 -5.56
CA GLN A 22 13.92 34.33 -4.42
C GLN A 22 12.73 33.73 -3.68
N GLN A 23 11.67 34.51 -3.50
CA GLN A 23 10.45 34.04 -2.88
C GLN A 23 9.81 32.94 -3.72
N ALA A 24 9.77 33.13 -5.05
CA ALA A 24 9.19 32.15 -5.96
C ALA A 24 9.98 30.84 -5.94
N VAL A 25 11.31 30.92 -5.91
CA VAL A 25 12.16 29.73 -5.83
C VAL A 25 11.85 28.93 -4.57
N ARG A 26 11.71 29.61 -3.43
CA ARG A 26 11.40 28.93 -2.16
C ARG A 26 10.02 28.28 -2.20
N GLN A 27 9.03 28.99 -2.72
CA GLN A 27 7.68 28.46 -2.82
C GLN A 27 7.60 27.28 -3.76
N LEU A 28 8.27 27.37 -4.90
CA LEU A 28 8.31 26.29 -5.87
C LEU A 28 8.99 25.06 -5.28
N ALA A 29 10.09 25.24 -4.55
CA ALA A 29 10.78 24.13 -3.92
C ALA A 29 9.88 23.40 -2.93
N LEU A 30 9.07 24.14 -2.18
CA LEU A 30 8.12 23.54 -1.23
C LEU A 30 7.03 22.73 -1.93
N ILE A 31 6.47 23.32 -2.99
CA ILE A 31 5.44 22.66 -3.79
C ILE A 31 6.01 21.41 -4.47
N ASP A 32 7.21 21.50 -5.01
CA ASP A 32 7.88 20.38 -5.64
C ASP A 32 8.06 19.22 -4.66
N ARG A 33 8.39 19.54 -3.42
CA ARG A 33 8.51 18.51 -2.38
C ARG A 33 7.16 17.86 -2.09
N TRP A 34 6.10 18.63 -2.01
CA TRP A 34 4.75 18.09 -1.79
C TRP A 34 4.31 17.21 -2.97
N ILE A 35 4.63 17.63 -4.19
CA ILE A 35 4.33 16.83 -5.38
C ILE A 35 5.06 15.48 -5.30
N ALA A 36 6.35 15.49 -4.96
CA ALA A 36 7.14 14.27 -4.85
C ALA A 36 6.57 13.34 -3.79
N GLU A 37 6.16 13.89 -2.64
CA GLU A 37 5.54 13.11 -1.57
C GLU A 37 4.23 12.48 -2.02
N GLU A 38 3.40 13.23 -2.75
CA GLU A 38 2.12 12.70 -3.22
C GLU A 38 2.31 11.65 -4.32
N GLU A 39 3.27 11.85 -5.21
CA GLU A 39 3.61 10.86 -6.22
C GLU A 39 4.05 9.54 -5.57
N GLN A 40 4.81 9.63 -4.47
CA GLN A 40 5.23 8.45 -3.73
C GLN A 40 4.04 7.72 -3.11
N ARG A 41 3.12 8.46 -2.51
CA ARG A 41 1.91 7.86 -1.93
C ARG A 41 1.05 7.19 -2.99
N GLU A 42 0.92 7.82 -4.16
CA GLU A 42 0.17 7.23 -5.27
C GLU A 42 0.81 5.93 -5.75
N ALA A 43 2.15 5.91 -5.86
CA ALA A 43 2.88 4.71 -6.26
C ALA A 43 2.66 3.59 -5.26
N GLU A 44 2.69 3.90 -3.96
CA GLU A 44 2.45 2.92 -2.91
C GLU A 44 1.02 2.37 -2.98
N ARG A 45 0.04 3.23 -3.22
CA ARG A 45 -1.36 2.79 -3.35
C ARG A 45 -1.54 1.88 -4.57
N ARG A 46 -0.91 2.23 -5.70
CA ARG A 46 -0.98 1.38 -6.90
C ARG A 46 -0.33 0.02 -6.65
N ALA A 47 0.81 0.00 -6.00
CA ALA A 47 1.51 -1.25 -5.65
C ALA A 47 0.66 -2.11 -4.73
N ALA A 48 0.00 -1.49 -3.74
CA ALA A 48 -0.87 -2.21 -2.81
C ALA A 48 -2.07 -2.82 -3.53
N ARG A 49 -2.69 -2.06 -4.45
CA ARG A 49 -3.81 -2.57 -5.24
C ARG A 49 -3.37 -3.73 -6.14
N ALA A 50 -2.20 -3.61 -6.75
CA ALA A 50 -1.66 -4.67 -7.60
C ALA A 50 -1.38 -5.96 -6.80
N ARG A 51 -0.85 -5.81 -5.59
CA ARG A 51 -0.62 -6.96 -4.72
C ARG A 51 -1.92 -7.65 -4.35
N ARG A 52 -2.95 -6.87 -4.01
CA ARG A 52 -4.28 -7.43 -3.68
C ARG A 52 -4.92 -8.12 -4.87
N ALA A 53 -4.76 -7.56 -6.07
CA ALA A 53 -5.32 -8.16 -7.27
C ALA A 53 -4.66 -9.50 -7.61
N ARG A 54 -3.38 -9.68 -7.24
CA ARG A 54 -2.65 -10.91 -7.48
C ARG A 54 -2.79 -11.93 -6.35
N ALA A 55 -3.34 -11.51 -5.21
CA ALA A 55 -3.51 -12.41 -4.08
C ALA A 55 -4.53 -13.50 -4.44
N PRO A 56 -4.30 -14.75 -4.05
CA PRO A 56 -5.30 -15.80 -4.22
C PRO A 56 -6.52 -15.52 -3.35
N ASP A 57 -7.67 -16.01 -3.78
CA ASP A 57 -8.91 -15.79 -3.02
C ASP A 57 -8.96 -16.65 -1.75
N TRP A 58 -8.42 -17.85 -1.80
CA TRP A 58 -8.49 -18.81 -0.70
C TRP A 58 -7.16 -19.52 -0.51
N LEU A 59 -6.87 -19.88 0.75
CA LEU A 59 -5.64 -20.58 1.13
C LEU A 59 -5.96 -21.76 2.03
N ILE A 60 -5.17 -22.83 1.91
CA ILE A 60 -5.18 -23.94 2.86
C ILE A 60 -3.83 -23.93 3.58
N GLN A 61 -3.89 -23.95 4.91
CA GLN A 61 -2.71 -24.05 5.76
C GLN A 61 -2.43 -25.52 6.05
N HIS A 62 -1.22 -25.95 5.78
CA HIS A 62 -0.76 -27.31 6.08
C HIS A 62 -0.04 -27.31 7.43
N GLY A 63 -0.07 -28.47 8.09
CA GLY A 63 0.71 -28.69 9.29
C GLY A 63 2.16 -28.94 8.96
N LEU A 64 2.91 -29.41 9.95
CA LEU A 64 4.32 -29.74 9.77
C LEU A 64 4.49 -30.86 8.74
N SER A 65 3.53 -31.79 8.68
CA SER A 65 3.45 -32.75 7.60
C SER A 65 2.50 -32.23 6.54
N ARG A 66 2.89 -32.30 5.28
CA ARG A 66 2.03 -31.86 4.17
C ARG A 66 0.73 -32.61 4.07
N ALA A 67 0.68 -33.81 4.64
CA ALA A 67 -0.54 -34.63 4.63
C ALA A 67 -1.62 -34.06 5.56
N ASN A 68 -1.22 -33.26 6.55
CA ASN A 68 -2.16 -32.67 7.50
C ASN A 68 -2.57 -31.29 7.04
N VAL A 69 -3.89 -31.03 7.06
CA VAL A 69 -4.45 -29.73 6.71
C VAL A 69 -5.01 -29.12 7.99
N ASP A 70 -4.47 -27.98 8.38
CA ASP A 70 -4.79 -27.37 9.66
C ASP A 70 -5.94 -26.36 9.62
N ALA A 71 -6.06 -25.60 8.54
CA ALA A 71 -7.06 -24.54 8.47
C ALA A 71 -7.28 -24.06 7.04
N VAL A 72 -8.46 -23.47 6.82
CA VAL A 72 -8.78 -22.73 5.60
C VAL A 72 -8.78 -21.25 5.92
N HIS A 73 -8.21 -20.45 5.03
CA HIS A 73 -8.11 -19.00 5.19
C HIS A 73 -8.60 -18.28 3.94
N ALA A 74 -9.04 -17.03 4.11
CA ALA A 74 -9.18 -16.10 3.01
C ALA A 74 -7.78 -15.68 2.54
N GLY A 75 -7.68 -15.31 1.26
CA GLY A 75 -6.37 -15.03 0.65
C GLY A 75 -5.61 -13.85 1.23
N ASP A 76 -6.30 -12.93 1.89
CA ASP A 76 -5.69 -11.75 2.51
C ASP A 76 -5.50 -11.88 4.02
N CYS A 77 -5.70 -13.08 4.58
CA CYS A 77 -5.61 -13.28 6.02
C CYS A 77 -4.17 -13.09 6.53
N TRP A 78 -4.01 -12.22 7.52
CA TRP A 78 -2.70 -11.96 8.11
C TRP A 78 -2.13 -13.19 8.84
N ALA A 79 -3.02 -13.98 9.46
CA ALA A 79 -2.59 -15.19 10.17
C ALA A 79 -2.02 -16.22 9.20
N ALA A 80 -2.61 -16.33 8.01
CA ALA A 80 -2.10 -17.22 6.96
C ALA A 80 -0.72 -16.80 6.50
N LYS A 81 -0.53 -15.48 6.33
CA LYS A 81 0.76 -14.96 5.88
C LYS A 81 1.87 -15.22 6.89
N ARG A 82 1.55 -15.23 8.16
CA ARG A 82 2.54 -15.47 9.20
C ARG A 82 2.96 -16.93 9.31
N SER A 83 2.09 -17.86 8.93
CA SER A 83 2.39 -19.28 9.10
C SER A 83 3.46 -19.78 8.14
N GLY A 84 3.52 -19.24 6.94
CA GLY A 84 4.44 -19.70 5.90
C GLY A 84 4.13 -21.07 5.35
N ARG A 85 3.03 -21.70 5.76
CA ARG A 85 2.66 -23.05 5.32
C ARG A 85 1.34 -23.08 4.57
N CYS A 86 0.96 -21.95 3.96
CA CYS A 86 -0.28 -21.84 3.22
C CYS A 86 -0.06 -22.00 1.73
N ARG A 87 -1.04 -22.60 1.06
CA ARG A 87 -1.02 -22.82 -0.37
C ARG A 87 -2.33 -22.31 -0.98
N PRO A 88 -2.27 -21.63 -2.14
CA PRO A 88 -3.49 -21.20 -2.83
C PRO A 88 -4.34 -22.39 -3.26
N VAL A 89 -5.65 -22.24 -3.11
CA VAL A 89 -6.61 -23.24 -3.54
C VAL A 89 -7.79 -22.56 -4.24
N THR A 90 -8.54 -23.33 -5.00
CA THR A 90 -9.75 -22.82 -5.63
C THR A 90 -10.89 -22.71 -4.61
N ARG A 91 -11.95 -21.98 -4.99
CA ARG A 91 -13.12 -21.88 -4.14
C ARG A 91 -13.70 -23.28 -3.85
N GLU A 92 -13.77 -24.12 -4.86
CA GLU A 92 -14.30 -25.49 -4.73
C GLU A 92 -13.47 -26.32 -3.77
N GLN A 93 -12.15 -26.20 -3.84
CA GLN A 93 -11.26 -26.92 -2.93
C GLN A 93 -11.40 -26.41 -1.50
N ALA A 94 -11.57 -25.10 -1.31
CA ALA A 94 -11.79 -24.51 0.01
C ALA A 94 -13.11 -24.99 0.61
N VAL A 95 -14.17 -24.99 -0.17
CA VAL A 95 -15.49 -25.47 0.27
C VAL A 95 -15.42 -26.95 0.67
N GLU A 96 -14.76 -27.76 -0.16
CA GLU A 96 -14.62 -29.20 0.11
C GLU A 96 -13.84 -29.42 1.42
N ALA A 97 -12.77 -28.68 1.63
CA ALA A 97 -12.00 -28.79 2.87
C ALA A 97 -12.87 -28.48 4.10
N LEU A 98 -13.70 -27.43 4.01
CA LEU A 98 -14.60 -27.10 5.11
C LEU A 98 -15.65 -28.17 5.34
N ARG A 99 -16.15 -28.78 4.27
CA ARG A 99 -17.11 -29.90 4.38
C ARG A 99 -16.48 -31.12 5.03
N GLN A 100 -15.18 -31.31 4.85
CA GLN A 100 -14.45 -32.40 5.48
C GLN A 100 -13.97 -32.07 6.88
N GLN A 101 -14.55 -31.04 7.49
CA GLN A 101 -14.30 -30.63 8.86
C GLN A 101 -12.91 -30.01 9.08
N VAL A 102 -12.28 -29.51 8.05
CA VAL A 102 -11.07 -28.69 8.23
C VAL A 102 -11.49 -27.38 8.90
N PRO A 103 -10.83 -26.95 9.97
CA PRO A 103 -11.25 -25.75 10.68
C PRO A 103 -11.14 -24.49 9.80
N ALA A 104 -12.14 -23.62 9.93
CA ALA A 104 -12.08 -22.29 9.34
C ALA A 104 -11.30 -21.37 10.29
N CYS A 105 -10.40 -20.55 9.73
CA CYS A 105 -9.66 -19.60 10.52
C CYS A 105 -10.63 -18.65 11.24
N PRO A 106 -10.51 -18.49 12.57
CA PRO A 106 -11.42 -17.60 13.31
C PRO A 106 -11.21 -16.12 13.02
N HIS A 107 -10.05 -15.75 12.47
CA HIS A 107 -9.74 -14.35 12.17
C HIS A 107 -10.38 -13.88 10.87
N CYS A 108 -10.32 -14.69 9.82
CA CYS A 108 -10.84 -14.30 8.52
C CYS A 108 -12.18 -14.93 8.16
N ARG A 109 -12.61 -15.95 8.90
CA ARG A 109 -13.92 -16.61 8.75
C ARG A 109 -14.26 -16.95 7.31
N PRO A 110 -13.47 -17.84 6.66
CA PRO A 110 -13.76 -18.24 5.29
C PRO A 110 -15.07 -19.01 5.16
N ASP A 111 -15.50 -19.69 6.22
CA ASP A 111 -16.77 -20.39 6.24
C ASP A 111 -17.94 -19.44 5.98
N THR A 112 -17.91 -18.24 6.56
CA THR A 112 -18.92 -17.23 6.32
C THR A 112 -18.84 -16.70 4.88
N GLY A 113 -17.64 -16.42 4.40
CA GLY A 113 -17.44 -15.91 3.06
C GLY A 113 -17.82 -16.89 1.97
N LEU A 114 -17.66 -18.20 2.24
CA LEU A 114 -18.03 -19.25 1.30
C LEU A 114 -19.46 -19.75 1.47
N GLY A 115 -20.16 -19.27 2.50
CA GLY A 115 -21.52 -19.71 2.75
C GLY A 115 -21.63 -21.14 3.26
N VAL A 116 -20.56 -21.68 3.81
CA VAL A 116 -20.58 -23.02 4.39
C VAL A 116 -20.90 -22.88 5.88
N LEU A 117 -22.11 -23.27 6.22
CA LEU A 117 -22.57 -23.24 7.63
C LEU A 117 -22.69 -24.65 8.16
N ASP A 118 -22.34 -24.82 9.40
CA ASP A 118 -22.49 -26.11 10.08
C ASP A 118 -23.95 -26.41 10.39
#